data_84868d3164cd02bb7626f8fe91667190
#
_entry.id   84868d3164cd02bb7626f8fe91667190
#
_cell.length_a   1.000
_cell.length_b   1.000
_cell.length_c   1.000
_cell.angle_alpha   90.00
_cell.angle_beta   90.00
_cell.angle_gamma   90.00
#
_symmetry.space_group_name_H-M   'P 1'
#
loop_
_entity.id
_entity.type
_entity.pdbx_description
1 polymer ?
#
loop_
_entity_poly.entity_id
_entity_poly.type
_entity_poly.pdbx_seq_one_letter_code
_entity_poly.pdbx_strand_id
1 'polypeptide(L)'
;MKKQITIVVIATRSIPLADGLEALLKAISQIEKVEIVRTMEDALKRIEDIKPRILLLDLSLAGKKPEALLEKIILLSPETMRVLLVDDVRDLKWQPQFAEAILINGVSPSAIAAIFTDLLFIKGDKNEIN
;
A
#
# COMPACT_ATOMS: atom_id res chain seq x y z
N MET A 1 3.25 13.59 24.08
CA MET A 1 2.66 12.57 23.20
C MET A 1 3.40 12.49 21.90
N LYS A 2 3.72 11.28 21.51
CA LYS A 2 4.40 11.08 20.24
C LYS A 2 3.41 11.13 19.10
N LYS A 3 3.69 11.99 18.13
CA LYS A 3 2.95 11.99 16.89
C LYS A 3 3.38 10.77 16.06
N GLN A 4 2.42 9.97 15.63
CA GLN A 4 2.74 8.87 14.72
C GLN A 4 2.99 9.40 13.34
N ILE A 5 4.14 9.04 12.78
CA ILE A 5 4.48 9.40 11.42
C ILE A 5 3.77 8.44 10.47
N THR A 6 2.96 8.98 9.58
CA THR A 6 2.27 8.17 8.59
C THR A 6 3.08 8.18 7.30
N ILE A 7 3.68 7.04 7.00
CA ILE A 7 4.46 6.85 5.79
C ILE A 7 3.72 5.88 4.88
N VAL A 8 3.65 6.23 3.61
CA VAL A 8 3.05 5.40 2.57
C VAL A 8 4.15 4.97 1.62
N VAL A 9 4.18 3.68 1.29
CA VAL A 9 5.10 3.17 0.26
C VAL A 9 4.27 2.76 -0.95
N ILE A 10 4.71 3.21 -2.11
CA ILE A 10 4.11 2.87 -3.39
C ILE A 10 5.11 2.04 -4.18
N ALA A 11 4.79 0.78 -4.44
CA ALA A 11 5.66 -0.14 -5.17
C ALA A 11 5.07 -0.38 -6.56
N THR A 12 5.63 0.27 -7.57
CA THR A 12 5.16 0.17 -8.95
C THR A 12 6.26 0.60 -9.91
N ARG A 13 6.22 0.04 -11.12
CA ARG A 13 7.08 0.51 -12.21
C ARG A 13 6.43 1.62 -13.03
N SER A 14 5.16 1.88 -12.82
CA SER A 14 4.44 2.90 -13.58
C SER A 14 4.76 4.29 -13.07
N ILE A 15 5.54 5.04 -13.84
CA ILE A 15 5.89 6.42 -13.49
C ILE A 15 4.64 7.31 -13.42
N PRO A 16 3.74 7.27 -14.40
CA PRO A 16 2.53 8.11 -14.30
C PRO A 16 1.69 7.81 -13.07
N LEU A 17 1.55 6.54 -12.72
CA LEU A 17 0.79 6.19 -11.53
C LEU A 17 1.47 6.71 -10.27
N ALA A 18 2.78 6.50 -10.15
CA ALA A 18 3.53 6.96 -8.99
C ALA A 18 3.47 8.47 -8.85
N ASP A 19 3.67 9.20 -9.94
CA ASP A 19 3.66 10.66 -9.91
C ASP A 19 2.27 11.21 -9.54
N GLY A 20 1.23 10.64 -10.14
CA GLY A 20 -0.14 11.06 -9.85
C GLY A 20 -0.53 10.80 -8.41
N LEU A 21 -0.17 9.63 -7.90
CA LEU A 21 -0.46 9.30 -6.51
C LEU A 21 0.34 10.17 -5.55
N GLU A 22 1.62 10.37 -5.81
CA GLU A 22 2.44 11.18 -4.93
C GLU A 22 1.85 12.57 -4.76
N ALA A 23 1.43 13.19 -5.86
CA ALA A 23 0.84 14.53 -5.82
C ALA A 23 -0.43 14.56 -4.98
N LEU A 24 -1.30 13.56 -5.16
CA LEU A 24 -2.56 13.51 -4.43
C LEU A 24 -2.38 13.18 -2.95
N LEU A 25 -1.49 12.25 -2.65
CA LEU A 25 -1.28 11.81 -1.27
C LEU A 25 -0.60 12.88 -0.43
N LYS A 26 0.27 13.67 -1.03
CA LYS A 26 0.92 14.77 -0.32
C LYS A 26 -0.07 15.84 0.14
N ALA A 27 -1.24 15.91 -0.47
CA ALA A 27 -2.28 16.84 -0.06
C ALA A 27 -3.07 16.35 1.14
N ILE A 28 -2.91 15.09 1.54
CA ILE A 28 -3.60 14.53 2.68
C ILE A 28 -2.78 14.81 3.93
N SER A 29 -3.35 15.57 4.87
CA SER A 29 -2.60 16.05 6.04
C SER A 29 -2.10 14.93 6.93
N GLN A 30 -2.77 13.79 6.97
CA GLN A 30 -2.34 12.66 7.78
C GLN A 30 -1.10 11.97 7.23
N ILE A 31 -0.78 12.16 5.95
CA ILE A 31 0.36 11.50 5.32
C ILE A 31 1.56 12.44 5.39
N GLU A 32 2.60 12.00 6.06
CA GLU A 32 3.80 12.81 6.22
C GLU A 32 4.84 12.52 5.16
N LYS A 33 4.87 11.30 4.64
CA LYS A 33 5.87 10.92 3.66
C LYS A 33 5.33 9.88 2.70
N VAL A 34 5.66 10.05 1.42
CA VAL A 34 5.35 9.08 0.38
C VAL A 34 6.68 8.62 -0.22
N GLU A 35 6.93 7.31 -0.19
CA GLU A 35 8.12 6.74 -0.81
C GLU A 35 7.71 5.87 -1.98
N ILE A 36 8.43 6.00 -3.08
CA ILE A 36 8.17 5.23 -4.28
C ILE A 36 9.32 4.28 -4.50
N VAL A 37 9.01 2.99 -4.66
CA VAL A 37 9.99 1.97 -4.99
C VAL A 37 9.56 1.27 -6.26
N ARG A 38 10.50 0.74 -7.01
CA ARG A 38 10.24 0.21 -8.34
C ARG A 38 10.53 -1.28 -8.49
N THR A 39 11.07 -1.89 -7.46
CA THR A 39 11.38 -3.32 -7.47
C THR A 39 10.85 -3.97 -6.21
N MET A 40 10.62 -5.27 -6.28
CA MET A 40 10.18 -6.02 -5.11
C MET A 40 11.26 -6.04 -4.04
N GLU A 41 12.52 -6.11 -4.45
CA GLU A 41 13.63 -6.10 -3.51
C GLU A 41 13.67 -4.82 -2.68
N ASP A 42 13.55 -3.66 -3.35
CA ASP A 42 13.51 -2.38 -2.64
C ASP A 42 12.26 -2.25 -1.78
N ALA A 43 11.14 -2.76 -2.27
CA ALA A 43 9.90 -2.72 -1.50
C ALA A 43 10.06 -3.48 -0.18
N LEU A 44 10.59 -4.69 -0.23
CA LEU A 44 10.78 -5.50 0.99
C LEU A 44 11.72 -4.82 1.97
N LYS A 45 12.78 -4.22 1.47
CA LYS A 45 13.72 -3.48 2.30
C LYS A 45 13.05 -2.32 3.04
N ARG A 46 12.29 -1.52 2.30
CA ARG A 46 11.61 -0.37 2.90
C ARG A 46 10.54 -0.80 3.88
N ILE A 47 9.80 -1.85 3.55
CA ILE A 47 8.77 -2.37 4.45
C ILE A 47 9.39 -2.80 5.78
N GLU A 48 10.50 -3.50 5.71
CA GLU A 48 11.19 -3.96 6.91
C GLU A 48 11.72 -2.79 7.73
N ASP A 49 12.35 -1.81 7.06
CA ASP A 49 13.02 -0.70 7.74
C ASP A 49 12.05 0.29 8.37
N ILE A 50 10.99 0.65 7.66
CA ILE A 50 10.12 1.74 8.11
C ILE A 50 8.74 1.30 8.53
N LYS A 51 8.34 0.08 8.20
CA LYS A 51 7.01 -0.46 8.53
C LYS A 51 5.91 0.55 8.20
N PRO A 52 5.68 0.81 6.89
CA PRO A 52 4.77 1.87 6.48
C PRO A 52 3.35 1.62 6.97
N ARG A 53 2.58 2.68 7.10
CA ARG A 53 1.17 2.55 7.47
C ARG A 53 0.37 1.89 6.35
N ILE A 54 0.64 2.30 5.11
CA ILE A 54 -0.03 1.73 3.93
C ILE A 54 1.02 1.39 2.89
N LEU A 55 0.84 0.25 2.26
CA LEU A 55 1.62 -0.17 1.10
C LEU A 55 0.68 -0.35 -0.09
N LEU A 56 0.94 0.36 -1.17
CA LEU A 56 0.33 0.04 -2.45
C LEU A 56 1.31 -0.84 -3.21
N LEU A 57 0.90 -2.04 -3.55
CA LEU A 57 1.75 -2.98 -4.26
C LEU A 57 1.14 -3.34 -5.61
N ASP A 58 1.86 -2.98 -6.67
CA ASP A 58 1.55 -3.45 -8.01
C ASP A 58 2.00 -4.92 -8.07
N LEU A 59 1.05 -5.82 -8.15
CA LEU A 59 1.33 -7.25 -8.01
C LEU A 59 2.20 -7.79 -9.15
N SER A 60 2.30 -7.06 -10.26
CA SER A 60 3.21 -7.45 -11.34
C SER A 60 4.67 -7.48 -10.90
N LEU A 61 5.02 -6.77 -9.82
CA LEU A 61 6.37 -6.81 -9.27
C LEU A 61 6.65 -8.11 -8.53
N ALA A 62 5.63 -8.83 -8.14
CA ALA A 62 5.78 -10.02 -7.29
C ALA A 62 6.21 -11.28 -8.06
N GLY A 63 6.17 -11.23 -9.39
CA GLY A 63 6.56 -12.37 -10.21
C GLY A 63 5.55 -13.50 -10.14
N LYS A 64 6.06 -14.73 -10.12
CA LYS A 64 5.20 -15.90 -10.28
C LYS A 64 4.57 -16.43 -8.99
N LYS A 65 5.05 -15.96 -7.84
CA LYS A 65 4.56 -16.46 -6.55
C LYS A 65 4.12 -15.31 -5.66
N PRO A 66 3.05 -14.60 -6.03
CA PRO A 66 2.63 -13.43 -5.25
C PRO A 66 2.20 -13.78 -3.84
N GLU A 67 1.59 -14.96 -3.63
CA GLU A 67 1.13 -15.34 -2.30
C GLU A 67 2.29 -15.47 -1.30
N ALA A 68 3.39 -16.05 -1.72
CA ALA A 68 4.56 -16.20 -0.86
C ALA A 68 5.13 -14.84 -0.47
N LEU A 69 5.15 -13.90 -1.41
CA LEU A 69 5.63 -12.54 -1.11
C LEU A 69 4.69 -11.80 -0.19
N LEU A 70 3.39 -11.97 -0.36
CA LEU A 70 2.41 -11.34 0.54
C LEU A 70 2.54 -11.88 1.95
N GLU A 71 2.75 -13.19 2.10
CA GLU A 71 2.99 -13.79 3.41
C GLU A 71 4.24 -13.20 4.06
N LYS A 72 5.30 -13.02 3.27
CA LYS A 72 6.52 -12.42 3.76
C LYS A 72 6.31 -10.97 4.23
N ILE A 73 5.57 -10.19 3.48
CA ILE A 73 5.24 -8.82 3.85
C ILE A 73 4.47 -8.80 5.17
N ILE A 74 3.50 -9.69 5.32
CA ILE A 74 2.73 -9.79 6.57
C ILE A 74 3.63 -10.07 7.74
N LEU A 75 4.61 -10.97 7.57
CA LEU A 75 5.55 -11.28 8.63
C LEU A 75 6.47 -10.10 8.96
N LEU A 76 6.92 -9.38 7.95
CA LEU A 76 7.81 -8.25 8.15
C LEU A 76 7.12 -7.06 8.80
N SER A 77 5.87 -6.82 8.45
CA SER A 77 5.14 -5.66 8.96
C SER A 77 3.64 -5.96 9.02
N PRO A 78 3.22 -6.69 10.06
CA PRO A 78 1.83 -7.14 10.13
C PRO A 78 0.82 -6.01 10.24
N GLU A 79 1.22 -4.84 10.71
CA GLU A 79 0.29 -3.72 10.86
C GLU A 79 0.19 -2.84 9.62
N THR A 80 1.03 -3.06 8.60
CA THR A 80 0.92 -2.32 7.35
C THR A 80 -0.37 -2.71 6.64
N MET A 81 -1.19 -1.73 6.32
CA MET A 81 -2.37 -1.96 5.48
C MET A 81 -1.92 -2.14 4.03
N ARG A 82 -2.41 -3.15 3.38
CA ARG A 82 -1.97 -3.51 2.04
C ARG A 82 -3.08 -3.26 1.04
N VAL A 83 -2.74 -2.53 -0.02
CA VAL A 83 -3.63 -2.29 -1.16
C VAL A 83 -2.94 -2.88 -2.38
N LEU A 84 -3.58 -3.80 -3.05
CA LEU A 84 -2.97 -4.50 -4.18
C LEU A 84 -3.55 -4.02 -5.50
N LEU A 85 -2.69 -3.82 -6.49
CA LEU A 85 -3.10 -3.61 -7.88
C LEU A 85 -2.84 -4.89 -8.65
N VAL A 86 -3.88 -5.41 -9.30
CA VAL A 86 -3.78 -6.63 -10.08
C VAL A 86 -4.30 -6.39 -11.49
N ASP A 87 -3.79 -7.12 -12.47
CA ASP A 87 -4.29 -7.03 -13.83
C ASP A 87 -5.63 -7.74 -13.96
N ASP A 88 -5.78 -8.85 -13.26
CA ASP A 88 -6.98 -9.65 -13.26
C ASP A 88 -7.15 -10.25 -11.87
N VAL A 89 -8.38 -10.22 -11.35
CA VAL A 89 -8.65 -10.80 -10.03
C VAL A 89 -8.31 -12.28 -9.95
N ARG A 90 -8.25 -12.96 -11.10
CA ARG A 90 -7.89 -14.37 -11.14
C ARG A 90 -6.40 -14.63 -10.99
N ASP A 91 -5.58 -13.56 -11.07
CA ASP A 91 -4.12 -13.69 -10.95
C ASP A 91 -3.67 -14.04 -9.54
N LEU A 92 -4.56 -13.93 -8.59
CA LEU A 92 -4.27 -14.16 -7.18
C LEU A 92 -5.29 -15.12 -6.62
N LYS A 93 -4.82 -16.20 -5.98
CA LYS A 93 -5.72 -17.04 -5.19
C LYS A 93 -6.01 -16.28 -3.91
N TRP A 94 -7.07 -15.55 -3.98
CA TRP A 94 -7.40 -14.56 -2.98
C TRP A 94 -7.69 -15.17 -1.61
N GLN A 95 -7.09 -14.55 -0.61
CA GLN A 95 -7.46 -14.78 0.78
C GLN A 95 -7.62 -13.42 1.45
N PRO A 96 -8.67 -13.23 2.24
CA PRO A 96 -8.96 -11.91 2.82
C PRO A 96 -7.83 -11.28 3.63
N GLN A 97 -6.98 -12.11 4.23
CA GLN A 97 -5.88 -11.59 5.05
C GLN A 97 -4.76 -10.96 4.24
N PHE A 98 -4.75 -11.12 2.91
CA PHE A 98 -3.65 -10.59 2.11
C PHE A 98 -3.69 -9.08 1.94
N ALA A 99 -4.88 -8.48 1.94
CA ALA A 99 -4.96 -7.04 1.71
C ALA A 99 -6.28 -6.46 2.21
N GLU A 100 -6.24 -5.17 2.51
CA GLU A 100 -7.43 -4.39 2.83
C GLU A 100 -8.25 -4.06 1.59
N ALA A 101 -7.61 -3.97 0.44
CA ALA A 101 -8.30 -3.70 -0.81
C ALA A 101 -7.54 -4.29 -1.99
N ILE A 102 -8.27 -4.74 -3.00
CA ILE A 102 -7.70 -5.17 -4.27
C ILE A 102 -8.32 -4.34 -5.37
N LEU A 103 -7.48 -3.76 -6.21
CA LEU A 103 -7.89 -2.89 -7.29
C LEU A 103 -7.37 -3.45 -8.61
N ILE A 104 -8.15 -3.23 -9.68
CA ILE A 104 -7.72 -3.62 -11.01
C ILE A 104 -6.88 -2.50 -11.62
N ASN A 105 -5.80 -2.84 -12.30
CA ASN A 105 -4.98 -1.86 -13.00
C ASN A 105 -5.82 -1.03 -13.95
N GLY A 106 -5.50 0.25 -14.05
CA GLY A 106 -6.29 1.20 -14.82
C GLY A 106 -7.19 2.09 -13.96
N VAL A 107 -7.32 1.75 -12.68
CA VAL A 107 -8.05 2.60 -11.73
C VAL A 107 -7.28 3.93 -11.60
N SER A 108 -8.01 5.04 -11.51
CA SER A 108 -7.37 6.36 -11.48
C SER A 108 -6.62 6.60 -10.17
N PRO A 109 -5.56 7.42 -10.19
CA PRO A 109 -4.89 7.82 -8.95
C PRO A 109 -5.85 8.44 -7.94
N SER A 110 -6.84 9.20 -8.39
CA SER A 110 -7.84 9.79 -7.49
C SER A 110 -8.64 8.74 -6.73
N ALA A 111 -9.02 7.65 -7.41
CA ALA A 111 -9.76 6.57 -6.76
C ALA A 111 -8.90 5.86 -5.73
N ILE A 112 -7.62 5.66 -6.05
CA ILE A 112 -6.69 5.04 -5.10
C ILE A 112 -6.48 5.94 -3.89
N ALA A 113 -6.30 7.24 -4.11
CA ALA A 113 -6.13 8.19 -3.01
C ALA A 113 -7.35 8.22 -2.09
N ALA A 114 -8.55 8.10 -2.66
CA ALA A 114 -9.78 8.03 -1.87
C ALA A 114 -9.79 6.81 -0.95
N ILE A 115 -9.33 5.67 -1.46
CA ILE A 115 -9.23 4.46 -0.66
C ILE A 115 -8.24 4.64 0.48
N PHE A 116 -7.10 5.26 0.21
CA PHE A 116 -6.11 5.54 1.24
C PHE A 116 -6.70 6.43 2.33
N THR A 117 -7.43 7.46 1.93
CA THR A 117 -8.09 8.36 2.88
C THR A 117 -9.06 7.58 3.76
N ASP A 118 -9.88 6.74 3.15
CA ASP A 118 -10.82 5.92 3.90
C ASP A 118 -10.11 5.01 4.90
N LEU A 119 -9.04 4.36 4.46
CA LEU A 119 -8.29 3.45 5.34
C LEU A 119 -7.67 4.20 6.51
N LEU A 120 -7.12 5.39 6.26
CA LEU A 120 -6.51 6.18 7.31
C LEU A 120 -7.54 6.67 8.33
N PHE A 121 -8.69 7.12 7.87
CA PHE A 121 -9.74 7.59 8.77
C PHE A 121 -10.37 6.44 9.54
N ILE A 122 -10.78 5.39 8.86
CA ILE A 122 -11.49 4.27 9.50
C ILE A 122 -10.60 3.54 10.48
N LYS A 123 -9.37 3.21 10.06
CA LYS A 123 -8.45 2.46 10.92
C LYS A 123 -7.82 3.33 11.98
N GLY A 124 -7.61 4.63 11.69
CA GLY A 124 -7.04 5.55 12.64
C GLY A 124 -7.99 5.88 13.78
N ASP A 125 -9.28 6.04 13.47
CA ASP A 125 -10.29 6.41 14.46
C ASP A 125 -10.59 5.27 15.42
N LYS A 126 -10.25 4.06 15.06
CA LYS A 126 -10.56 2.90 15.87
C LYS A 126 -10.02 2.99 17.29
N ASN A 127 -8.91 3.67 17.46
CA ASN A 127 -8.26 3.82 18.75
C ASN A 127 -8.80 4.99 19.56
N GLU A 128 -9.61 5.84 18.97
CA GLU A 128 -10.14 7.02 19.62
C GLU A 128 -11.51 6.82 20.21
N ILE A 129 -12.17 5.74 19.87
CA ILE A 129 -13.56 5.51 20.23
C ILE A 129 -13.70 4.78 21.56
N ASN A 130 -12.67 4.54 22.23
CA ASN A 130 -12.77 3.82 23.52
C ASN A 130 -13.33 4.68 24.61
#